data_20922135a9827465e16d339c7ef1becd
#
_entry.id   20922135a9827465e16d339c7ef1becd
#
_cell.length_a   1.000
_cell.length_b   1.000
_cell.length_c   1.000
_cell.angle_alpha   90.00
_cell.angle_beta   90.00
_cell.angle_gamma   90.00
#
_symmetry.space_group_name_H-M   'P 1'
#
loop_
_entity.id
_entity.type
_entity.pdbx_description
1 polymer ?
#
loop_
_entity_poly.entity_id
_entity_poly.type
_entity_poly.pdbx_seq_one_letter_code
_entity_poly.pdbx_strand_id
1 'polypeptide(L)'
;MTRSVSLRALALLLTAACLACSPQGAAEPAPAAAATTPVRHPVSGLTVIPLTVTSGTKRHAFKVEVADTAQAQERGLMFRTELGPNEGMVFPYAAPQMLSFWMKNTPLPLDIIFVGSDGRIINVAAMTTPYSLDSVPSVGPAVAVLEIPGGRAAELGIATGDRVEW
;
A
#
# COMPACT_ATOMS: atom_id res chain seq x y z
N MET A 1 31.31 70.56 -35.49
CA MET A 1 32.71 70.90 -35.20
C MET A 1 33.47 69.63 -34.86
N THR A 2 34.38 69.29 -35.75
CA THR A 2 35.73 68.71 -35.59
C THR A 2 35.80 67.33 -34.90
N ARG A 3 36.00 66.29 -35.73
CA ARG A 3 37.28 65.62 -36.07
C ARG A 3 37.94 64.97 -34.85
N SER A 4 38.20 63.66 -34.80
CA SER A 4 39.41 63.15 -35.46
C SER A 4 39.38 61.61 -35.54
N VAL A 5 39.83 61.12 -36.63
CA VAL A 5 40.18 59.76 -37.00
C VAL A 5 41.53 59.40 -36.35
N SER A 6 41.72 58.16 -35.88
CA SER A 6 43.02 57.55 -35.91
C SER A 6 42.95 56.03 -36.01
N LEU A 7 43.59 55.59 -36.98
CA LEU A 7 43.87 54.30 -37.60
C LEU A 7 45.04 53.58 -36.90
N ARG A 8 45.15 52.28 -37.07
CA ARG A 8 46.28 51.32 -36.89
C ARG A 8 46.19 50.54 -35.55
N ALA A 9 46.43 49.26 -35.50
CA ALA A 9 47.18 48.35 -36.33
C ALA A 9 46.71 46.92 -36.16
N LEU A 10 46.89 46.17 -37.19
CA LEU A 10 46.82 44.75 -37.42
C LEU A 10 47.80 43.98 -36.54
N ALA A 11 47.38 43.01 -35.77
CA ALA A 11 48.22 41.94 -35.27
C ALA A 11 47.51 40.60 -35.33
N LEU A 12 47.96 39.79 -36.30
CA LEU A 12 47.66 38.39 -36.47
C LEU A 12 48.34 37.61 -35.32
N LEU A 13 47.59 36.89 -34.54
CA LEU A 13 48.14 35.84 -33.67
C LEU A 13 47.29 34.57 -33.83
N LEU A 14 47.93 33.62 -34.57
CA LEU A 14 47.49 32.20 -34.57
C LEU A 14 47.59 31.66 -33.14
N THR A 15 46.53 31.18 -32.61
CA THR A 15 46.55 30.29 -31.44
C THR A 15 45.84 29.00 -31.77
N ALA A 16 46.58 27.92 -31.53
CA ALA A 16 46.25 26.55 -31.80
C ALA A 16 44.97 26.09 -31.07
N ALA A 17 44.09 25.43 -31.81
CA ALA A 17 42.95 24.71 -31.25
C ALA A 17 43.43 23.42 -30.53
N CYS A 18 43.44 23.43 -29.21
CA CYS A 18 43.52 22.19 -28.43
C CYS A 18 42.11 21.58 -28.35
N LEU A 19 41.91 20.52 -29.12
CA LEU A 19 40.77 19.62 -28.89
C LEU A 19 40.99 18.90 -27.56
N ALA A 20 40.34 19.39 -26.51
CA ALA A 20 40.16 18.63 -25.29
C ALA A 20 39.05 17.58 -25.51
N CYS A 21 39.45 16.33 -25.75
CA CYS A 21 38.56 15.18 -25.61
C CYS A 21 38.21 15.04 -24.10
N SER A 22 37.01 15.44 -23.71
CA SER A 22 36.45 15.06 -22.42
C SER A 22 36.11 13.58 -22.47
N PRO A 23 36.59 12.77 -21.52
CA PRO A 23 36.10 11.40 -21.38
C PRO A 23 34.65 11.44 -20.95
N GLN A 24 33.75 10.94 -21.82
CA GLN A 24 32.36 10.66 -21.48
C GLN A 24 32.38 9.63 -20.34
N GLY A 25 32.07 10.07 -19.13
CA GLY A 25 31.86 9.19 -17.99
C GLY A 25 30.74 8.22 -18.35
N ALA A 26 31.09 6.95 -18.47
CA ALA A 26 30.10 5.90 -18.58
C ALA A 26 29.20 5.99 -17.34
N ALA A 27 27.91 6.24 -17.57
CA ALA A 27 26.90 6.20 -16.52
C ALA A 27 26.89 4.76 -15.97
N GLU A 28 27.28 4.61 -14.71
CA GLU A 28 27.20 3.37 -13.98
C GLU A 28 25.73 2.95 -13.96
N PRO A 29 25.37 1.72 -14.40
CA PRO A 29 24.00 1.28 -14.37
C PRO A 29 23.54 1.27 -12.91
N ALA A 30 22.46 2.01 -12.62
CA ALA A 30 21.82 1.99 -11.31
C ALA A 30 21.57 0.53 -10.89
N PRO A 31 21.82 0.16 -9.61
CA PRO A 31 21.61 -1.19 -9.16
C PRO A 31 20.16 -1.58 -9.42
N ALA A 32 19.95 -2.60 -10.24
CA ALA A 32 18.65 -3.19 -10.47
C ALA A 32 18.05 -3.57 -9.11
N ALA A 33 16.88 -3.01 -8.79
CA ALA A 33 16.17 -3.36 -7.57
C ALA A 33 16.03 -4.89 -7.54
N ALA A 34 16.67 -5.52 -6.57
CA ALA A 34 16.57 -6.95 -6.38
C ALA A 34 15.09 -7.31 -6.21
N ALA A 35 14.55 -8.11 -7.10
CA ALA A 35 13.19 -8.63 -7.00
C ALA A 35 13.11 -9.47 -5.72
N THR A 36 12.63 -8.86 -4.64
CA THR A 36 12.38 -9.57 -3.39
C THR A 36 11.28 -10.59 -3.62
N THR A 37 11.59 -11.87 -3.44
CA THR A 37 10.58 -12.94 -3.49
C THR A 37 9.45 -12.57 -2.51
N PRO A 38 8.17 -12.58 -2.94
CA PRO A 38 7.07 -12.21 -2.05
C PRO A 38 7.01 -13.16 -0.86
N VAL A 39 6.88 -12.59 0.33
CA VAL A 39 6.70 -13.36 1.57
C VAL A 39 5.33 -14.04 1.52
N ARG A 40 5.29 -15.35 1.77
CA ARG A 40 4.05 -16.12 1.79
C ARG A 40 3.73 -16.60 3.21
N HIS A 41 2.44 -16.55 3.56
CA HIS A 41 1.98 -17.06 4.84
C HIS A 41 2.07 -18.59 4.89
N PRO A 42 2.64 -19.19 5.95
CA PRO A 42 2.92 -20.63 6.00
C PRO A 42 1.66 -21.51 5.98
N VAL A 43 0.53 -21.00 6.45
CA VAL A 43 -0.73 -21.78 6.52
C VAL A 43 -1.56 -21.63 5.25
N SER A 44 -1.76 -20.40 4.74
CA SER A 44 -2.61 -20.14 3.57
C SER A 44 -1.86 -20.22 2.25
N GLY A 45 -0.54 -19.97 2.26
CA GLY A 45 0.27 -19.77 1.05
C GLY A 45 0.01 -18.42 0.36
N LEU A 46 -0.86 -17.57 0.90
CA LEU A 46 -1.14 -16.24 0.34
C LEU A 46 0.05 -15.30 0.52
N THR A 47 0.19 -14.35 -0.38
CA THR A 47 1.18 -13.27 -0.26
C THR A 47 0.89 -12.43 0.98
N VAL A 48 1.93 -12.12 1.75
CA VAL A 48 1.85 -11.22 2.90
C VAL A 48 2.45 -9.88 2.52
N ILE A 49 1.70 -8.81 2.76
CA ILE A 49 2.13 -7.43 2.49
C ILE A 49 2.06 -6.57 3.76
N PRO A 50 2.84 -5.48 3.82
CA PRO A 50 2.62 -4.44 4.82
C PRO A 50 1.34 -3.67 4.48
N LEU A 51 0.56 -3.33 5.51
CA LEU A 51 -0.60 -2.46 5.43
C LEU A 51 -0.54 -1.48 6.60
N THR A 52 -0.91 -0.24 6.36
CA THR A 52 -0.96 0.80 7.40
C THR A 52 -2.36 1.35 7.55
N VAL A 53 -2.85 1.46 8.78
CA VAL A 53 -4.04 2.25 9.12
C VAL A 53 -3.59 3.51 9.83
N THR A 54 -3.99 4.67 9.33
CA THR A 54 -3.70 5.98 9.94
C THR A 54 -4.95 6.50 10.64
N SER A 55 -4.89 6.61 11.97
CA SER A 55 -5.95 7.16 12.82
C SER A 55 -5.47 8.44 13.47
N GLY A 56 -6.01 9.57 13.04
CA GLY A 56 -5.50 10.89 13.42
C GLY A 56 -4.02 11.05 13.03
N THR A 57 -3.14 11.19 14.03
CA THR A 57 -1.67 11.28 13.82
C THR A 57 -0.95 9.93 14.02
N LYS A 58 -1.66 8.89 14.44
CA LYS A 58 -1.07 7.59 14.73
C LYS A 58 -1.09 6.70 13.48
N ARG A 59 -0.01 5.97 13.26
CA ARG A 59 0.12 4.98 12.19
C ARG A 59 0.23 3.59 12.80
N HIS A 60 -0.66 2.69 12.40
CA HIS A 60 -0.70 1.30 12.87
C HIS A 60 -0.32 0.39 11.71
N ALA A 61 0.81 -0.30 11.85
CA ALA A 61 1.32 -1.21 10.84
C ALA A 61 0.83 -2.63 11.09
N PHE A 62 0.35 -3.26 10.02
CA PHE A 62 -0.08 -4.66 9.99
C PHE A 62 0.70 -5.43 8.92
N LYS A 63 0.77 -6.75 9.09
CA LYS A 63 1.19 -7.71 8.07
C LYS A 63 -0.04 -8.49 7.65
N VAL A 64 -0.51 -8.29 6.44
CA VAL A 64 -1.80 -8.87 6.01
C VAL A 64 -1.60 -9.84 4.85
N GLU A 65 -2.34 -10.93 4.89
CA GLU A 65 -2.47 -11.86 3.77
C GLU A 65 -3.39 -11.23 2.71
N VAL A 66 -3.06 -11.40 1.42
CA VAL A 66 -3.86 -10.84 0.32
C VAL A 66 -4.76 -11.92 -0.26
N ALA A 67 -6.08 -11.78 -0.07
CA ALA A 67 -7.10 -12.63 -0.66
C ALA A 67 -7.59 -12.01 -1.97
N ASP A 68 -6.82 -12.15 -3.06
CA ASP A 68 -7.07 -11.52 -4.37
C ASP A 68 -7.71 -12.45 -5.39
N THR A 69 -7.98 -13.71 -5.04
CA THR A 69 -8.71 -14.67 -5.87
C THR A 69 -10.05 -15.01 -5.25
N ALA A 70 -11.04 -15.40 -6.08
CA ALA A 70 -12.36 -15.80 -5.60
C ALA A 70 -12.27 -16.93 -4.55
N GLN A 71 -11.40 -17.92 -4.76
CA GLN A 71 -11.19 -19.01 -3.81
C GLN A 71 -10.60 -18.51 -2.48
N ALA A 72 -9.62 -17.59 -2.52
CA ALA A 72 -9.02 -17.02 -1.33
C ALA A 72 -10.04 -16.15 -0.56
N GLN A 73 -10.85 -15.37 -1.28
CA GLN A 73 -11.92 -14.54 -0.69
C GLN A 73 -13.01 -15.40 -0.05
N GLU A 74 -13.44 -16.48 -0.72
CA GLU A 74 -14.43 -17.41 -0.14
C GLU A 74 -13.93 -18.08 1.13
N ARG A 75 -12.64 -18.47 1.15
CA ARG A 75 -12.02 -19.11 2.32
C ARG A 75 -11.76 -18.12 3.44
N GLY A 76 -11.23 -16.95 3.15
CA GLY A 76 -10.84 -15.95 4.15
C GLY A 76 -10.04 -16.55 5.31
N LEU A 77 -10.36 -16.17 6.53
CA LEU A 77 -9.75 -16.66 7.77
C LEU A 77 -10.46 -17.91 8.36
N MET A 78 -11.26 -18.62 7.57
CA MET A 78 -11.89 -19.87 8.03
C MET A 78 -10.85 -20.86 8.56
N PHE A 79 -11.20 -21.51 9.67
CA PHE A 79 -10.39 -22.53 10.36
C PHE A 79 -9.08 -22.00 10.96
N ARG A 80 -8.87 -20.68 11.01
CA ARG A 80 -7.76 -20.09 11.75
C ARG A 80 -8.04 -20.11 13.23
N THR A 81 -7.10 -20.67 13.99
CA THR A 81 -7.16 -20.72 15.44
C THR A 81 -6.29 -19.66 16.11
N GLU A 82 -5.40 -19.04 15.33
CA GLU A 82 -4.48 -18.01 15.79
C GLU A 82 -4.38 -16.88 14.75
N LEU A 83 -4.30 -15.65 15.24
CA LEU A 83 -4.03 -14.44 14.46
C LEU A 83 -3.30 -13.46 15.39
N GLY A 84 -2.09 -13.09 15.03
CA GLY A 84 -1.29 -12.15 15.81
C GLY A 84 -1.91 -10.75 15.88
N PRO A 85 -1.58 -9.93 16.89
CA PRO A 85 -2.23 -8.63 17.12
C PRO A 85 -2.04 -7.63 15.98
N ASN A 86 -1.01 -7.81 15.14
CA ASN A 86 -0.73 -6.99 13.98
C ASN A 86 -0.77 -7.80 12.67
N GLU A 87 -1.48 -8.91 12.67
CA GLU A 87 -1.75 -9.73 11.50
C GLU A 87 -3.20 -9.55 11.05
N GLY A 88 -3.49 -9.94 9.82
CA GLY A 88 -4.83 -9.86 9.26
C GLY A 88 -4.90 -10.37 7.84
N MET A 89 -6.03 -10.10 7.20
CA MET A 89 -6.26 -10.40 5.79
C MET A 89 -6.93 -9.23 5.10
N VAL A 90 -6.45 -8.89 3.91
CA VAL A 90 -7.08 -7.88 3.05
C VAL A 90 -7.69 -8.54 1.83
N PHE A 91 -8.92 -8.12 1.52
CA PHE A 91 -9.74 -8.62 0.41
C PHE A 91 -9.94 -7.46 -0.58
N PRO A 92 -9.08 -7.31 -1.60
CA PRO A 92 -9.23 -6.26 -2.60
C PRO A 92 -10.29 -6.63 -3.64
N TYR A 93 -11.01 -5.62 -4.13
CA TYR A 93 -12.00 -5.73 -5.21
C TYR A 93 -11.67 -4.75 -6.33
N ALA A 94 -11.86 -5.17 -7.57
CA ALA A 94 -11.51 -4.39 -8.76
C ALA A 94 -12.38 -3.13 -8.93
N ALA A 95 -13.58 -3.10 -8.37
CA ALA A 95 -14.51 -1.97 -8.45
C ALA A 95 -15.29 -1.82 -7.14
N PRO A 96 -15.71 -0.59 -6.80
CA PRO A 96 -16.55 -0.34 -5.64
C PRO A 96 -17.88 -1.10 -5.75
N GLN A 97 -18.25 -1.82 -4.69
CA GLN A 97 -19.52 -2.55 -4.62
C GLN A 97 -19.99 -2.71 -3.18
N MET A 98 -21.27 -2.98 -2.99
CA MET A 98 -21.78 -3.39 -1.69
C MET A 98 -21.20 -4.76 -1.34
N LEU A 99 -20.54 -4.84 -0.20
CA LEU A 99 -19.92 -6.07 0.28
C LEU A 99 -20.68 -6.62 1.49
N SER A 100 -20.63 -7.92 1.63
CA SER A 100 -21.20 -8.61 2.78
C SER A 100 -20.32 -9.78 3.16
N PHE A 101 -20.01 -9.89 4.44
CA PHE A 101 -19.19 -10.92 5.03
C PHE A 101 -19.98 -11.74 6.04
N TRP A 102 -19.43 -12.84 6.49
CA TRP A 102 -19.96 -13.70 7.53
C TRP A 102 -18.81 -14.35 8.30
N MET A 103 -19.12 -14.96 9.44
CA MET A 103 -18.14 -15.66 10.27
C MET A 103 -18.18 -17.18 10.12
N LYS A 104 -18.71 -17.68 8.99
CA LYS A 104 -18.80 -19.13 8.72
C LYS A 104 -17.42 -19.78 8.91
N ASN A 105 -17.39 -20.87 9.69
CA ASN A 105 -16.16 -21.63 9.96
C ASN A 105 -14.99 -20.81 10.53
N THR A 106 -15.24 -19.63 11.09
CA THR A 106 -14.22 -18.73 11.63
C THR A 106 -14.32 -18.74 13.16
N PRO A 107 -13.38 -19.42 13.86
CA PRO A 107 -13.45 -19.60 15.31
C PRO A 107 -12.96 -18.36 16.09
N LEU A 108 -12.25 -17.44 15.44
CA LEU A 108 -11.74 -16.22 16.05
C LEU A 108 -12.75 -15.09 15.91
N PRO A 109 -12.96 -14.25 16.96
CA PRO A 109 -13.63 -12.97 16.76
C PRO A 109 -12.76 -12.06 15.89
N LEU A 110 -13.36 -11.34 14.95
CA LEU A 110 -12.68 -10.42 14.06
C LEU A 110 -13.30 -9.03 14.13
N ASP A 111 -12.49 -8.02 13.83
CA ASP A 111 -12.98 -6.70 13.40
C ASP A 111 -12.95 -6.70 11.87
N ILE A 112 -14.12 -6.54 11.24
CA ILE A 112 -14.29 -6.47 9.79
C ILE A 112 -14.40 -5.00 9.40
N ILE A 113 -13.41 -4.50 8.67
CA ILE A 113 -13.22 -3.09 8.34
C ILE A 113 -13.45 -2.91 6.85
N PHE A 114 -14.47 -2.16 6.45
CA PHE A 114 -14.79 -1.87 5.07
C PHE A 114 -14.14 -0.58 4.61
N VAL A 115 -13.49 -0.59 3.43
CA VAL A 115 -12.69 0.52 2.90
C VAL A 115 -13.29 1.02 1.60
N GLY A 116 -13.57 2.31 1.54
CA GLY A 116 -14.08 3.01 0.36
C GLY A 116 -13.03 3.27 -0.71
N SER A 117 -13.46 3.73 -1.88
CA SER A 117 -12.59 4.00 -3.03
C SER A 117 -11.58 5.14 -2.80
N ASP A 118 -11.80 5.97 -1.79
CA ASP A 118 -10.88 7.03 -1.36
C ASP A 118 -9.83 6.53 -0.35
N GLY A 119 -9.81 5.21 -0.07
CA GLY A 119 -8.91 4.58 0.90
C GLY A 119 -9.29 4.83 2.35
N ARG A 120 -10.52 5.32 2.62
CA ARG A 120 -11.00 5.55 3.98
C ARG A 120 -11.93 4.45 4.45
N ILE A 121 -11.92 4.21 5.76
CA ILE A 121 -12.83 3.28 6.42
C ILE A 121 -14.24 3.86 6.35
N ILE A 122 -15.18 3.09 5.78
CA ILE A 122 -16.61 3.47 5.70
C ILE A 122 -17.41 2.92 6.88
N ASN A 123 -17.06 1.73 7.37
CA ASN A 123 -17.57 1.19 8.63
C ASN A 123 -16.65 0.10 9.20
N VAL A 124 -16.78 -0.14 10.49
CA VAL A 124 -16.14 -1.21 11.24
C VAL A 124 -17.22 -2.05 11.93
N ALA A 125 -17.27 -3.34 11.62
CA ALA A 125 -18.03 -4.32 12.40
C ALA A 125 -17.08 -4.96 13.41
N ALA A 126 -17.10 -4.44 14.62
CA ALA A 126 -16.17 -4.86 15.66
C ALA A 126 -16.64 -6.12 16.39
N MET A 127 -15.67 -6.95 16.86
CA MET A 127 -15.92 -8.12 17.70
C MET A 127 -17.00 -9.05 17.13
N THR A 128 -16.93 -9.34 15.83
CA THR A 128 -17.90 -10.24 15.18
C THR A 128 -17.96 -11.60 15.87
N THR A 129 -19.17 -12.16 15.95
CA THR A 129 -19.42 -13.42 16.65
C THR A 129 -18.85 -14.61 15.87
N PRO A 130 -17.91 -15.39 16.43
CA PRO A 130 -17.42 -16.60 15.79
C PRO A 130 -18.54 -17.53 15.33
N TYR A 131 -18.32 -18.16 14.16
CA TYR A 131 -19.24 -19.09 13.52
C TYR A 131 -20.62 -18.53 13.11
N SER A 132 -20.91 -17.24 13.33
CA SER A 132 -22.18 -16.65 12.89
C SER A 132 -22.32 -16.72 11.37
N LEU A 133 -23.55 -17.02 10.92
CA LEU A 133 -23.94 -16.97 9.51
C LEU A 133 -24.70 -15.68 9.18
N ASP A 134 -24.82 -14.78 10.14
CA ASP A 134 -25.44 -13.48 9.93
C ASP A 134 -24.58 -12.63 8.98
N SER A 135 -25.29 -11.88 8.15
CA SER A 135 -24.65 -10.95 7.22
C SER A 135 -24.02 -9.77 7.94
N VAL A 136 -22.76 -9.49 7.64
CA VAL A 136 -22.01 -8.30 8.09
C VAL A 136 -21.81 -7.40 6.87
N PRO A 137 -22.69 -6.41 6.62
CA PRO A 137 -22.65 -5.62 5.39
C PRO A 137 -21.73 -4.39 5.51
N SER A 138 -21.24 -3.91 4.35
CA SER A 138 -20.75 -2.55 4.21
C SER A 138 -21.93 -1.56 4.21
N VAL A 139 -21.73 -0.35 4.76
CA VAL A 139 -22.76 0.71 4.73
C VAL A 139 -22.78 1.51 3.42
N GLY A 140 -21.82 1.24 2.54
CA GLY A 140 -21.68 1.85 1.22
C GLY A 140 -20.79 1.02 0.31
N PRO A 141 -20.59 1.44 -0.95
CA PRO A 141 -19.68 0.76 -1.86
C PRO A 141 -18.24 0.75 -1.33
N ALA A 142 -17.65 -0.44 -1.18
CA ALA A 142 -16.29 -0.65 -0.73
C ALA A 142 -15.42 -1.25 -1.84
N VAL A 143 -14.13 -0.96 -1.81
CA VAL A 143 -13.10 -1.52 -2.71
C VAL A 143 -12.22 -2.53 -2.00
N ALA A 144 -12.26 -2.57 -0.69
CA ALA A 144 -11.56 -3.59 0.09
C ALA A 144 -12.23 -3.85 1.43
N VAL A 145 -11.91 -5.02 2.00
CA VAL A 145 -12.18 -5.35 3.40
C VAL A 145 -10.85 -5.70 4.06
N LEU A 146 -10.65 -5.21 5.29
CA LEU A 146 -9.54 -5.61 6.15
C LEU A 146 -10.12 -6.33 7.37
N GLU A 147 -9.70 -7.57 7.58
CA GLU A 147 -9.99 -8.36 8.78
C GLU A 147 -8.77 -8.37 9.69
N ILE A 148 -8.98 -8.00 10.95
CA ILE A 148 -7.96 -8.03 12.02
C ILE A 148 -8.56 -8.69 13.27
N PRO A 149 -7.75 -9.05 14.31
CA PRO A 149 -8.28 -9.62 15.53
C PRO A 149 -9.38 -8.78 16.15
N GLY A 150 -10.43 -9.43 16.65
CA GLY A 150 -11.57 -8.76 17.26
C GLY A 150 -11.18 -7.88 18.46
N GLY A 151 -11.69 -6.65 18.49
CA GLY A 151 -11.36 -5.63 19.48
C GLY A 151 -10.09 -4.83 19.18
N ARG A 152 -9.30 -5.25 18.21
CA ARG A 152 -8.02 -4.57 17.88
C ARG A 152 -8.25 -3.16 17.33
N ALA A 153 -9.29 -2.95 16.56
CA ALA A 153 -9.65 -1.62 16.06
C ALA A 153 -9.92 -0.64 17.24
N ALA A 154 -10.72 -1.06 18.21
CA ALA A 154 -11.02 -0.25 19.40
C ALA A 154 -9.77 0.04 20.23
N GLU A 155 -8.91 -0.95 20.46
CA GLU A 155 -7.64 -0.81 21.20
C GLU A 155 -6.71 0.24 20.54
N LEU A 156 -6.67 0.28 19.22
CA LEU A 156 -5.82 1.20 18.46
C LEU A 156 -6.49 2.55 18.17
N GLY A 157 -7.80 2.68 18.45
CA GLY A 157 -8.59 3.86 18.13
C GLY A 157 -8.93 3.99 16.65
N ILE A 158 -8.89 2.87 15.90
CA ILE A 158 -9.24 2.82 14.48
C ILE A 158 -10.76 2.95 14.35
N ALA A 159 -11.21 3.88 13.50
CA ALA A 159 -12.63 4.22 13.31
C ALA A 159 -12.96 4.59 11.85
N THR A 160 -14.24 4.76 11.59
CA THR A 160 -14.74 5.31 10.32
C THR A 160 -14.08 6.65 10.00
N GLY A 161 -13.64 6.83 8.76
CA GLY A 161 -12.91 8.00 8.26
C GLY A 161 -11.39 7.87 8.30
N ASP A 162 -10.83 6.91 9.06
CA ASP A 162 -9.40 6.63 9.08
C ASP A 162 -8.92 6.09 7.73
N ARG A 163 -7.63 6.29 7.44
CA ARG A 163 -7.03 5.95 6.15
C ARG A 163 -6.34 4.59 6.19
N VAL A 164 -6.59 3.77 5.17
CA VAL A 164 -5.94 2.46 4.95
C VAL A 164 -5.08 2.53 3.69
N GLU A 165 -3.84 2.06 3.77
CA GLU A 165 -2.85 2.08 2.68
C GLU A 165 -2.10 0.75 2.65
N TRP A 166 -1.97 0.12 1.44
CA TRP A 166 -1.23 -1.13 1.21
C TRP A 166 -0.63 -1.20 -0.20
#